data_9bd5457ba7a0b37c112b3c37cf77b22c
#
_entry.id   9bd5457ba7a0b37c112b3c37cf77b22c
#
_cell.length_a   1.000
_cell.length_b   1.000
_cell.length_c   1.000
_cell.angle_alpha   90.00
_cell.angle_beta   90.00
_cell.angle_gamma   90.00
#
_symmetry.space_group_name_H-M   'P 1'
#
loop_
_entity.id
_entity.type
_entity.pdbx_description
1 polymer ?
#
loop_
_entity_poly.entity_id
_entity_poly.type
_entity_poly.pdbx_seq_one_letter_code
_entity_poly.pdbx_strand_id
1 'polypeptide(L)'
;MFTANHFIWLAICAAVIGGLLFAALKFKFSFRVATYITAGVSLASELCKIFTHIEPVMDEDGEIIGGVLDPGALPFHLCSILIFVIFYLTVAKNERLIEKLKSFIVPVAILGGTMALLIPTSGVDFAKPFAYQCFVYHSIIIWYSVYLILTKQEVLIFAHTKTICSCSRLLCSLCFG
;
A
#
# COMPACT_ATOMS: atom_id res chain seq x y z
N MET A 1 -21.31 -8.35 7.25
CA MET A 1 -20.05 -7.64 7.00
C MET A 1 -18.96 -8.13 7.96
N PHE A 2 -19.14 -8.07 9.27
CA PHE A 2 -18.21 -8.61 10.25
C PHE A 2 -18.55 -10.07 10.57
N THR A 3 -18.10 -11.00 9.70
CA THR A 3 -18.23 -12.45 9.90
C THR A 3 -17.01 -13.01 10.64
N ALA A 4 -17.09 -14.24 11.14
CA ALA A 4 -15.95 -14.93 11.76
C ALA A 4 -14.73 -14.97 10.81
N ASN A 5 -14.96 -15.24 9.52
CA ASN A 5 -13.90 -15.23 8.50
C ASN A 5 -13.21 -13.88 8.38
N HIS A 6 -13.95 -12.77 8.50
CA HIS A 6 -13.37 -11.44 8.45
C HIS A 6 -12.43 -11.18 9.64
N PHE A 7 -12.83 -11.57 10.85
CA PHE A 7 -11.95 -11.44 12.03
C PHE A 7 -10.70 -12.29 11.91
N ILE A 8 -10.81 -13.52 11.33
CA ILE A 8 -9.63 -14.35 11.06
C ILE A 8 -8.70 -13.66 10.08
N TRP A 9 -9.22 -13.08 8.99
CA TRP A 9 -8.43 -12.31 8.03
C TRP A 9 -7.70 -11.13 8.70
N LEU A 10 -8.40 -10.35 9.51
CA LEU A 10 -7.79 -9.21 10.22
C LEU A 10 -6.68 -9.67 11.18
N ALA A 11 -6.88 -10.78 11.88
CA ALA A 11 -5.85 -11.37 12.75
C ALA A 11 -4.62 -11.82 11.95
N ILE A 12 -4.83 -12.48 10.80
CA ILE A 12 -3.73 -12.89 9.89
C ILE A 12 -2.98 -11.64 9.39
N CYS A 13 -3.70 -10.61 8.92
CA CYS A 13 -3.08 -9.37 8.46
C CYS A 13 -2.25 -8.69 9.55
N ALA A 14 -2.78 -8.60 10.76
CA ALA A 14 -2.06 -8.03 11.90
C ALA A 14 -0.80 -8.84 12.24
N ALA A 15 -0.88 -10.17 12.21
CA ALA A 15 0.27 -11.04 12.44
C ALA A 15 1.33 -10.90 11.33
N VAL A 16 0.93 -10.81 10.07
CA VAL A 16 1.82 -10.58 8.91
C VAL A 16 2.50 -9.22 9.02
N ILE A 17 1.75 -8.15 9.25
CA ILE A 17 2.29 -6.80 9.40
C ILE A 17 3.29 -6.76 10.57
N GLY A 18 2.91 -7.29 11.74
CA GLY A 18 3.76 -7.33 12.93
C GLY A 18 5.01 -8.17 12.71
N GLY A 19 4.90 -9.35 12.11
CA GLY A 19 6.01 -10.23 11.78
C GLY A 19 7.00 -9.60 10.80
N LEU A 20 6.51 -8.97 9.74
CA LEU A 20 7.34 -8.26 8.78
C LEU A 20 8.01 -7.03 9.39
N LEU A 21 7.33 -6.28 10.28
CA LEU A 21 7.94 -5.17 11.02
C LEU A 21 9.05 -5.66 11.93
N PHE A 22 8.79 -6.72 12.70
CA PHE A 22 9.80 -7.33 13.56
C PHE A 22 11.03 -7.78 12.77
N ALA A 23 10.82 -8.47 11.65
CA ALA A 23 11.90 -8.89 10.77
C ALA A 23 12.68 -7.70 10.20
N ALA A 24 11.98 -6.68 9.71
CA ALA A 24 12.61 -5.49 9.12
C ALA A 24 13.46 -4.73 10.14
N LEU A 25 13.00 -4.61 11.38
CA LEU A 25 13.73 -3.94 12.45
C LEU A 25 14.90 -4.80 12.96
N LYS A 26 14.70 -6.11 13.15
CA LYS A 26 15.72 -7.04 13.62
C LYS A 26 16.87 -7.16 12.62
N PHE A 27 16.56 -7.31 11.34
CA PHE A 27 17.56 -7.45 10.28
C PHE A 27 18.01 -6.11 9.67
N LYS A 28 17.51 -4.99 10.21
CA LYS A 28 17.87 -3.63 9.78
C LYS A 28 17.72 -3.45 8.26
N PHE A 29 16.57 -3.78 7.72
CA PHE A 29 16.32 -3.62 6.30
C PHE A 29 16.64 -2.18 5.86
N SER A 30 17.31 -2.05 4.72
CA SER A 30 17.48 -0.74 4.11
C SER A 30 16.18 -0.30 3.43
N PHE A 31 16.02 1.01 3.25
CA PHE A 31 14.92 1.58 2.48
C PHE A 31 14.72 0.88 1.13
N ARG A 32 15.82 0.64 0.41
CA ARG A 32 15.77 -0.03 -0.91
C ARG A 32 15.22 -1.45 -0.82
N VAL A 33 15.67 -2.23 0.16
CA VAL A 33 15.19 -3.61 0.36
C VAL A 33 13.70 -3.63 0.66
N ALA A 34 13.23 -2.78 1.59
CA ALA A 34 11.81 -2.69 1.91
C ALA A 34 10.97 -2.26 0.69
N THR A 35 11.47 -1.30 -0.10
CA THR A 35 10.80 -0.84 -1.32
C THR A 35 10.72 -1.96 -2.38
N TYR A 36 11.79 -2.73 -2.60
CA TYR A 36 11.79 -3.86 -3.55
C TYR A 36 10.81 -4.97 -3.13
N ILE A 37 10.79 -5.32 -1.84
CA ILE A 37 9.84 -6.31 -1.31
C ILE A 37 8.41 -5.84 -1.57
N THR A 38 8.10 -4.59 -1.21
CA THR A 38 6.76 -4.02 -1.38
C THR A 38 6.37 -3.96 -2.85
N ALA A 39 7.26 -3.47 -3.72
CA ALA A 39 7.01 -3.39 -5.15
C ALA A 39 6.76 -4.77 -5.77
N GLY A 40 7.57 -5.77 -5.41
CA GLY A 40 7.43 -7.14 -5.92
C GLY A 40 6.13 -7.80 -5.49
N VAL A 41 5.78 -7.72 -4.20
CA VAL A 41 4.52 -8.29 -3.69
C VAL A 41 3.31 -7.55 -4.27
N SER A 42 3.36 -6.22 -4.37
CA SER A 42 2.27 -5.43 -4.93
C SER A 42 2.05 -5.74 -6.41
N LEU A 43 3.13 -5.86 -7.20
CA LEU A 43 3.04 -6.22 -8.61
C LEU A 43 2.49 -7.64 -8.79
N ALA A 44 3.00 -8.62 -8.04
CA ALA A 44 2.49 -9.99 -8.08
C ALA A 44 1.00 -10.05 -7.71
N SER A 45 0.59 -9.28 -6.71
CA SER A 45 -0.80 -9.15 -6.29
C SER A 45 -1.69 -8.56 -7.38
N GLU A 46 -1.23 -7.52 -8.09
CA GLU A 46 -1.97 -6.90 -9.19
C GLU A 46 -2.09 -7.84 -10.40
N LEU A 47 -1.02 -8.54 -10.74
CA LEU A 47 -1.06 -9.57 -11.79
C LEU A 47 -2.07 -10.68 -11.43
N CYS A 48 -2.06 -11.15 -10.18
CA CYS A 48 -3.01 -12.13 -9.70
C CYS A 48 -4.46 -11.63 -9.85
N LYS A 49 -4.72 -10.37 -9.54
CA LYS A 49 -6.04 -9.73 -9.73
C LYS A 49 -6.45 -9.75 -11.20
N ILE A 50 -5.57 -9.33 -12.10
CA ILE A 50 -5.85 -9.30 -13.54
C ILE A 50 -6.20 -10.70 -14.03
N PHE A 51 -5.39 -11.71 -13.72
CA PHE A 51 -5.63 -13.09 -14.16
C PHE A 51 -6.92 -13.69 -13.61
N THR A 52 -7.33 -13.31 -12.41
CA THR A 52 -8.58 -13.82 -11.80
C THR A 52 -9.84 -13.16 -12.34
N HIS A 53 -9.72 -12.06 -13.09
CA HIS A 53 -10.84 -11.30 -13.66
C HIS A 53 -10.89 -11.40 -15.20
N ILE A 54 -10.15 -12.34 -15.79
CA ILE A 54 -10.33 -12.66 -17.21
C ILE A 54 -11.48 -13.65 -17.30
N GLU A 55 -12.59 -13.20 -17.89
CA GLU A 55 -13.73 -14.05 -18.18
C GLU A 55 -13.54 -14.72 -19.55
N PRO A 56 -13.66 -16.06 -19.63
CA PRO A 56 -13.56 -16.73 -20.92
C PRO A 56 -14.77 -16.39 -21.80
N VAL A 57 -14.52 -16.02 -23.04
CA VAL A 57 -15.54 -15.86 -24.07
C VAL A 57 -15.68 -17.20 -24.79
N MET A 58 -16.87 -17.78 -24.76
CA MET A 58 -17.20 -19.03 -25.43
C MET A 58 -18.00 -18.74 -26.69
N ASP A 59 -17.82 -19.54 -27.73
CA ASP A 59 -18.65 -19.52 -28.93
C ASP A 59 -19.94 -20.36 -28.76
N GLU A 60 -20.72 -20.47 -29.84
CA GLU A 60 -22.00 -21.22 -29.83
C GLU A 60 -21.79 -22.73 -29.60
N ASP A 61 -20.60 -23.24 -29.84
CA ASP A 61 -20.21 -24.64 -29.68
C ASP A 61 -19.61 -24.90 -28.27
N GLY A 62 -19.43 -23.85 -27.46
CA GLY A 62 -18.88 -23.93 -26.11
C GLY A 62 -17.35 -23.96 -26.06
N GLU A 63 -16.66 -23.67 -27.15
CA GLU A 63 -15.21 -23.54 -27.18
C GLU A 63 -14.76 -22.14 -26.75
N ILE A 64 -13.64 -22.08 -26.01
CA ILE A 64 -13.06 -20.81 -25.54
C ILE A 64 -12.36 -20.14 -26.71
N ILE A 65 -12.94 -19.04 -27.22
CA ILE A 65 -12.40 -18.25 -28.34
C ILE A 65 -11.59 -17.03 -27.88
N GLY A 66 -11.62 -16.70 -26.59
CA GLY A 66 -10.88 -15.56 -26.07
C GLY A 66 -11.14 -15.30 -24.60
N GLY A 67 -10.62 -14.18 -24.11
CA GLY A 67 -10.88 -13.70 -22.76
C GLY A 67 -11.14 -12.20 -22.75
N VAL A 68 -12.13 -11.77 -22.01
CA VAL A 68 -12.45 -10.35 -21.78
C VAL A 68 -12.08 -9.99 -20.34
N LEU A 69 -11.32 -8.91 -20.20
CA LEU A 69 -10.98 -8.39 -18.87
C LEU A 69 -12.12 -7.52 -18.36
N ASP A 70 -12.60 -7.83 -17.16
CA ASP A 70 -13.56 -6.97 -16.48
C ASP A 70 -12.98 -5.55 -16.32
N PRO A 71 -13.68 -4.49 -16.83
CA PRO A 71 -13.25 -3.11 -16.66
C PRO A 71 -13.00 -2.71 -15.19
N GLY A 72 -13.71 -3.34 -14.23
CA GLY A 72 -13.51 -3.15 -12.80
C GLY A 72 -12.16 -3.68 -12.29
N ALA A 73 -11.49 -4.56 -13.04
CA ALA A 73 -10.17 -5.08 -12.69
C ALA A 73 -9.02 -4.17 -13.13
N LEU A 74 -9.29 -3.13 -13.91
CA LEU A 74 -8.27 -2.19 -14.37
C LEU A 74 -7.60 -1.44 -13.20
N PRO A 75 -6.30 -1.11 -13.30
CA PRO A 75 -5.51 -0.53 -12.20
C PRO A 75 -5.76 0.98 -12.01
N PHE A 76 -7.02 1.43 -12.09
CA PHE A 76 -7.40 2.84 -11.91
C PHE A 76 -7.87 3.16 -10.50
N HIS A 77 -7.90 2.20 -9.58
CA HIS A 77 -8.16 2.48 -8.17
C HIS A 77 -6.97 3.18 -7.52
N LEU A 78 -7.21 4.05 -6.54
CA LEU A 78 -6.17 4.77 -5.81
C LEU A 78 -5.08 3.84 -5.27
N CYS A 79 -5.47 2.66 -4.78
CA CYS A 79 -4.54 1.65 -4.29
C CYS A 79 -3.63 1.10 -5.41
N SER A 80 -4.17 0.88 -6.61
CA SER A 80 -3.36 0.40 -7.75
C SER A 80 -2.39 1.48 -8.24
N ILE A 81 -2.75 2.76 -8.15
CA ILE A 81 -1.84 3.87 -8.46
C ILE A 81 -0.62 3.86 -7.52
N LEU A 82 -0.80 3.48 -6.25
CA LEU A 82 0.32 3.34 -5.31
C LEU A 82 1.36 2.33 -5.77
N ILE A 83 0.97 1.28 -6.50
CA ILE A 83 1.89 0.28 -7.06
C ILE A 83 2.89 0.96 -8.00
N PHE A 84 2.40 1.81 -8.90
CA PHE A 84 3.26 2.54 -9.83
C PHE A 84 4.18 3.51 -9.10
N VAL A 85 3.68 4.20 -8.07
CA VAL A 85 4.48 5.12 -7.25
C VAL A 85 5.57 4.36 -6.49
N ILE A 86 5.25 3.22 -5.87
CA ILE A 86 6.21 2.38 -5.15
C ILE A 86 7.23 1.78 -6.14
N PHE A 87 6.77 1.32 -7.30
CA PHE A 87 7.66 0.82 -8.35
C PHE A 87 8.62 1.92 -8.83
N TYR A 88 8.12 3.13 -9.04
CA TYR A 88 8.98 4.26 -9.41
C TYR A 88 10.06 4.53 -8.34
N LEU A 89 9.76 4.38 -7.05
CA LEU A 89 10.73 4.53 -5.97
C LEU A 89 11.90 3.53 -6.05
N THR A 90 11.74 2.37 -6.71
CA THR A 90 12.82 1.39 -6.88
C THR A 90 13.94 1.93 -7.79
N VAL A 91 13.58 2.75 -8.78
CA VAL A 91 14.50 3.30 -9.79
C VAL A 91 14.83 4.78 -9.58
N ALA A 92 14.09 5.47 -8.70
CA ALA A 92 14.25 6.89 -8.45
C ALA A 92 15.65 7.21 -7.87
N LYS A 93 16.25 8.30 -8.39
CA LYS A 93 17.56 8.82 -7.96
C LYS A 93 17.46 10.19 -7.29
N ASN A 94 16.38 10.92 -7.56
CA ASN A 94 16.20 12.27 -7.03
C ASN A 94 15.67 12.20 -5.59
N GLU A 95 16.51 12.50 -4.62
CA GLU A 95 16.19 12.42 -3.19
C GLU A 95 14.99 13.30 -2.80
N ARG A 96 14.90 14.53 -3.34
CA ARG A 96 13.76 15.41 -3.03
C ARG A 96 12.43 14.84 -3.51
N LEU A 97 12.44 14.15 -4.65
CA LEU A 97 11.23 13.51 -5.18
C LEU A 97 10.90 12.26 -4.37
N ILE A 98 11.90 11.47 -3.99
CA ILE A 98 11.73 10.30 -3.11
C ILE A 98 11.06 10.73 -1.80
N GLU A 99 11.51 11.80 -1.15
CA GLU A 99 10.93 12.29 0.09
C GLU A 99 9.46 12.74 -0.08
N LYS A 100 9.15 13.45 -1.17
CA LYS A 100 7.76 13.85 -1.47
C LYS A 100 6.85 12.64 -1.69
N LEU A 101 7.35 11.62 -2.41
CA LEU A 101 6.58 10.41 -2.69
C LEU A 101 6.36 9.59 -1.42
N LYS A 102 7.36 9.46 -0.54
CA LYS A 102 7.19 8.82 0.78
C LYS A 102 6.10 9.52 1.59
N SER A 103 6.16 10.86 1.68
CA SER A 103 5.15 11.65 2.40
C SER A 103 3.75 11.51 1.82
N PHE A 104 3.61 11.22 0.54
CA PHE A 104 2.33 10.91 -0.10
C PHE A 104 1.87 9.47 0.18
N ILE A 105 2.79 8.49 0.03
CA ILE A 105 2.47 7.06 0.20
C ILE A 105 1.96 6.77 1.61
N VAL A 106 2.63 7.31 2.64
CA VAL A 106 2.35 6.96 4.04
C VAL A 106 0.88 7.19 4.42
N PRO A 107 0.32 8.39 4.32
CA PRO A 107 -1.08 8.61 4.70
C PRO A 107 -2.06 7.86 3.80
N VAL A 108 -1.81 7.80 2.49
CA VAL A 108 -2.70 7.16 1.52
C VAL A 108 -2.73 5.65 1.75
N ALA A 109 -1.59 5.01 1.98
CA ALA A 109 -1.53 3.57 2.21
C ALA A 109 -2.09 3.16 3.58
N ILE A 110 -1.88 3.96 4.63
CA ILE A 110 -2.46 3.67 5.94
C ILE A 110 -3.98 3.82 5.90
N LEU A 111 -4.48 4.95 5.42
CA LEU A 111 -5.93 5.19 5.36
C LEU A 111 -6.61 4.25 4.37
N GLY A 112 -6.14 4.21 3.13
CA GLY A 112 -6.73 3.38 2.08
C GLY A 112 -6.61 1.89 2.38
N GLY A 113 -5.43 1.44 2.84
CA GLY A 113 -5.21 0.05 3.22
C GLY A 113 -6.06 -0.39 4.40
N THR A 114 -6.16 0.43 5.45
CA THR A 114 -6.98 0.12 6.62
C THR A 114 -8.46 0.08 6.24
N MET A 115 -8.95 1.03 5.45
CA MET A 115 -10.33 1.04 4.99
C MET A 115 -10.66 -0.19 4.13
N ALA A 116 -9.75 -0.60 3.26
CA ALA A 116 -9.93 -1.81 2.44
C ALA A 116 -9.93 -3.11 3.25
N LEU A 117 -9.15 -3.18 4.34
CA LEU A 117 -9.17 -4.32 5.25
C LEU A 117 -10.44 -4.35 6.10
N LEU A 118 -10.96 -3.18 6.52
CA LEU A 118 -12.18 -3.09 7.33
C LEU A 118 -13.45 -3.28 6.49
N ILE A 119 -13.45 -2.86 5.22
CA ILE A 119 -14.59 -2.91 4.31
C ILE A 119 -14.17 -3.63 3.01
N PRO A 120 -13.87 -4.94 3.07
CA PRO A 120 -13.38 -5.66 1.91
C PRO A 120 -14.47 -5.84 0.86
N THR A 121 -14.34 -5.17 -0.27
CA THR A 121 -15.24 -5.31 -1.43
C THR A 121 -15.05 -6.64 -2.15
N SER A 122 -13.88 -7.27 -1.99
CA SER A 122 -13.55 -8.60 -2.53
C SER A 122 -14.23 -9.77 -1.82
N GLY A 123 -14.94 -9.49 -0.72
CA GLY A 123 -15.48 -10.53 0.15
C GLY A 123 -14.42 -11.09 1.11
N VAL A 124 -14.84 -12.03 1.95
CA VAL A 124 -14.03 -12.64 3.03
C VAL A 124 -13.97 -14.16 2.92
N ASP A 125 -14.37 -14.70 1.79
CA ASP A 125 -14.41 -16.14 1.55
C ASP A 125 -12.99 -16.66 1.23
N PHE A 126 -12.54 -17.63 2.01
CA PHE A 126 -11.24 -18.28 1.83
C PHE A 126 -11.15 -19.11 0.53
N ALA A 127 -12.27 -19.46 -0.08
CA ALA A 127 -12.26 -20.15 -1.37
C ALA A 127 -11.98 -19.24 -2.56
N LYS A 128 -12.06 -17.91 -2.37
CA LYS A 128 -11.91 -16.93 -3.47
C LYS A 128 -10.50 -16.37 -3.52
N PRO A 129 -9.74 -16.59 -4.62
CA PRO A 129 -8.38 -16.04 -4.80
C PRO A 129 -8.33 -14.52 -4.65
N PHE A 130 -9.38 -13.81 -5.05
CA PHE A 130 -9.49 -12.37 -4.97
C PHE A 130 -9.49 -11.84 -3.53
N ALA A 131 -10.00 -12.61 -2.56
CA ALA A 131 -9.90 -12.24 -1.15
C ALA A 131 -8.44 -12.20 -0.69
N TYR A 132 -7.65 -13.23 -1.03
CA TYR A 132 -6.20 -13.27 -0.71
C TYR A 132 -5.47 -12.07 -1.30
N GLN A 133 -5.74 -11.75 -2.57
CA GLN A 133 -5.13 -10.61 -3.23
C GLN A 133 -5.39 -9.31 -2.46
N CYS A 134 -6.63 -9.05 -2.09
CA CYS A 134 -7.02 -7.85 -1.36
C CYS A 134 -6.29 -7.76 0.00
N PHE A 135 -6.35 -8.81 0.81
CA PHE A 135 -5.77 -8.81 2.15
C PHE A 135 -4.23 -8.75 2.13
N VAL A 136 -3.57 -9.50 1.23
CA VAL A 136 -2.11 -9.48 1.09
C VAL A 136 -1.62 -8.11 0.63
N TYR A 137 -2.23 -7.55 -0.42
CA TYR A 137 -1.83 -6.27 -0.97
C TYR A 137 -1.96 -5.14 0.06
N HIS A 138 -3.11 -5.04 0.73
CA HIS A 138 -3.32 -3.97 1.70
C HIS A 138 -2.45 -4.13 2.96
N SER A 139 -2.17 -5.37 3.36
CA SER A 139 -1.23 -5.62 4.46
C SER A 139 0.18 -5.16 4.13
N ILE A 140 0.69 -5.42 2.92
CA ILE A 140 2.06 -5.06 2.55
C ILE A 140 2.24 -3.54 2.42
N ILE A 141 1.25 -2.80 1.90
CA ILE A 141 1.35 -1.33 1.81
C ILE A 141 1.23 -0.66 3.18
N ILE A 142 0.40 -1.20 4.09
CA ILE A 142 0.33 -0.73 5.48
C ILE A 142 1.67 -1.00 6.19
N TRP A 143 2.20 -2.24 6.08
CA TRP A 143 3.51 -2.59 6.63
C TRP A 143 4.60 -1.63 6.15
N TYR A 144 4.67 -1.37 4.85
CA TYR A 144 5.67 -0.48 4.27
C TYR A 144 5.58 0.93 4.83
N SER A 145 4.37 1.47 4.95
CA SER A 145 4.14 2.81 5.48
C SER A 145 4.52 2.91 6.96
N VAL A 146 4.14 1.93 7.78
CA VAL A 146 4.55 1.87 9.19
C VAL A 146 6.06 1.71 9.32
N TYR A 147 6.69 0.88 8.46
CA TYR A 147 8.15 0.75 8.41
C TYR A 147 8.83 2.10 8.11
N LEU A 148 8.34 2.88 7.14
CA LEU A 148 8.89 4.20 6.81
C LEU A 148 8.82 5.15 8.01
N ILE A 149 7.71 5.15 8.74
CA ILE A 149 7.53 5.98 9.95
C ILE A 149 8.52 5.57 11.04
N LEU A 150 8.57 4.27 11.38
CA LEU A 150 9.38 3.75 12.47
C LEU A 150 10.89 3.92 12.23
N THR A 151 11.32 3.81 10.99
CA THR A 151 12.73 3.97 10.63
C THR A 151 13.12 5.42 10.34
N LYS A 152 12.19 6.38 10.53
CA LYS A 152 12.38 7.80 10.23
C LYS A 152 12.84 8.05 8.80
N GLN A 153 12.49 7.16 7.90
CA GLN A 153 12.75 7.30 6.46
C GLN A 153 11.79 8.31 5.82
N GLU A 154 10.77 8.73 6.54
CA GLU A 154 9.89 9.82 6.21
C GLU A 154 10.45 11.11 6.80
N VAL A 155 10.74 12.08 5.95
CA VAL A 155 10.95 13.46 6.41
C VAL A 155 9.56 13.99 6.70
N LEU A 156 9.20 13.95 7.98
CA LEU A 156 7.93 14.45 8.45
C LEU A 156 7.69 15.87 7.91
N ILE A 157 6.63 16.07 7.16
CA ILE A 157 6.04 17.39 6.87
C ILE A 157 5.83 18.17 8.18
N PHE A 158 5.66 17.47 9.32
CA PHE A 158 5.70 18.02 10.68
C PHE A 158 7.01 18.74 11.07
N ALA A 159 8.14 18.44 10.45
CA ALA A 159 9.37 19.23 10.66
C ALA A 159 9.24 20.62 10.04
N HIS A 160 8.53 20.72 8.92
CA HIS A 160 8.24 22.02 8.28
C HIS A 160 7.28 22.86 9.14
N THR A 161 6.33 22.23 9.83
CA THR A 161 5.43 22.93 10.76
C THR A 161 6.20 23.46 11.99
N LYS A 162 7.21 22.75 12.49
CA LYS A 162 8.09 23.24 13.53
C LYS A 162 8.96 24.42 13.07
N THR A 163 9.43 24.39 11.83
CA THR A 163 10.21 25.50 11.25
C THR A 163 9.34 26.73 11.04
N ILE A 164 8.10 26.57 10.57
CA ILE A 164 7.13 27.68 10.43
C ILE A 164 6.74 28.23 11.82
N CYS A 165 6.52 27.36 12.80
CA CYS A 165 6.20 27.77 14.17
C CYS A 165 7.39 28.43 14.88
N SER A 166 8.63 28.03 14.57
CA SER A 166 9.84 28.68 15.07
C SER A 166 10.07 30.05 14.41
N CYS A 167 9.77 30.17 13.12
CA CYS A 167 9.86 31.43 12.39
C CYS A 167 8.79 32.44 12.83
N SER A 168 7.57 31.97 13.15
CA SER A 168 6.52 32.83 13.72
C SER A 168 6.84 33.30 15.13
N ARG A 169 7.55 32.51 15.97
CA ARG A 169 8.04 32.94 17.27
C ARG A 169 9.16 34.00 17.17
N LEU A 170 10.06 33.84 16.19
CA LEU A 170 11.10 34.83 15.92
C LEU A 170 10.51 36.16 15.41
N LEU A 171 9.50 36.10 14.54
CA LEU A 171 8.79 37.28 14.07
C LEU A 171 7.99 37.97 15.19
N CYS A 172 7.39 37.19 16.11
CA CYS A 172 6.65 37.74 17.23
C CYS A 172 7.58 38.42 18.28
N SER A 173 8.80 37.91 18.47
CA SER A 173 9.79 38.54 19.36
C SER A 173 10.44 39.80 18.76
N LEU A 174 10.40 39.96 17.44
CA LEU A 174 10.88 41.15 16.74
C LEU A 174 9.84 42.29 16.64
N CYS A 175 8.54 41.95 16.83
CA CYS A 175 7.46 42.94 16.79
C CYS A 175 7.08 43.51 18.20
N PHE A 176 7.60 42.93 19.30
CA PHE A 176 7.31 43.35 20.68
C PHE A 176 8.57 43.63 21.50
N GLY A 177 9.69 43.95 20.86
CA GLY A 177 10.91 44.41 21.53
C GLY A 177 11.18 45.89 21.30
#